data_c80030ea8f994a0f39075b728974ab89
#
_entry.id   c80030ea8f994a0f39075b728974ab89
#
_cell.length_a   1.000
_cell.length_b   1.000
_cell.length_c   1.000
_cell.angle_alpha   90.00
_cell.angle_beta   90.00
_cell.angle_gamma   90.00
#
_symmetry.space_group_name_H-M   'P 1'
#
loop_
_entity.id
_entity.type
_entity.pdbx_description
1 polymer ?
#
loop_
_entity_poly.entity_id
_entity_poly.type
_entity_poly.pdbx_seq_one_letter_code
_entity_poly.pdbx_strand_id
1 'polypeptide(L)'
;MAQHSFKVSEGQGGLNIVSLRKSYQKRLVIRDVSIQLNRGEIVALLGPNGSGKTTCFYSIAGLVIPEGGQVILNGRDVTRLPMYRRARLGIGYLPQENSIFRGMNVEKNILAVLELTRLDKKSRYERLEELLNEFSIGHLRQTPALALSGGERRRVEIARCLAANPKYLLLDEP
;
A
#
# COMPACT_ATOMS: atom_id res chain seq x y z
N MET A 1 10.09 -27.72 -16.12
CA MET A 1 9.67 -26.51 -15.41
C MET A 1 10.62 -26.28 -14.26
N ALA A 2 11.47 -25.27 -14.34
CA ALA A 2 12.50 -25.02 -13.33
C ALA A 2 11.83 -24.48 -12.07
N GLN A 3 11.89 -25.22 -10.96
CA GLN A 3 11.55 -24.73 -9.63
C GLN A 3 12.66 -23.77 -9.20
N HIS A 4 12.41 -22.47 -9.30
CA HIS A 4 13.26 -21.48 -8.67
C HIS A 4 12.94 -21.49 -7.16
N SER A 5 13.74 -22.22 -6.38
CA SER A 5 13.71 -22.15 -4.93
C SER A 5 14.32 -20.79 -4.51
N PHE A 6 13.48 -19.81 -4.20
CA PHE A 6 13.92 -18.56 -3.59
C PHE A 6 14.45 -18.85 -2.19
N LYS A 7 15.78 -18.84 -2.02
CA LYS A 7 16.40 -18.75 -0.70
C LYS A 7 16.37 -17.28 -0.28
N VAL A 8 15.49 -16.92 0.65
CA VAL A 8 15.57 -15.60 1.30
C VAL A 8 16.82 -15.64 2.18
N SER A 9 17.86 -14.91 1.78
CA SER A 9 19.02 -14.70 2.64
C SER A 9 18.62 -13.82 3.82
N GLU A 10 18.77 -14.31 5.04
CA GLU A 10 18.61 -13.51 6.25
C GLU A 10 19.59 -12.34 6.17
N GLY A 11 19.04 -11.09 6.22
CA GLY A 11 19.83 -9.85 6.21
C GLY A 11 19.68 -8.94 5.01
N GLN A 12 19.05 -9.34 3.91
CA GLN A 12 18.74 -8.44 2.80
C GLN A 12 17.44 -7.66 3.08
N GLY A 13 17.56 -6.31 3.16
CA GLY A 13 16.39 -5.42 3.21
C GLY A 13 15.55 -5.60 1.95
N GLY A 14 14.20 -5.62 2.10
CA GLY A 14 13.29 -5.82 0.97
C GLY A 14 11.92 -6.28 1.44
N LEU A 15 10.98 -6.31 0.51
CA LEU A 15 9.68 -6.94 0.67
C LEU A 15 9.69 -8.24 -0.13
N ASN A 16 9.65 -9.38 0.56
CA ASN A 16 9.70 -10.70 -0.05
C ASN A 16 8.39 -11.44 0.22
N ILE A 17 7.79 -11.93 -0.83
CA ILE A 17 6.63 -12.80 -0.81
C ILE A 17 7.11 -14.18 -1.24
N VAL A 18 6.85 -15.21 -0.43
CA VAL A 18 7.34 -16.56 -0.67
C VAL A 18 6.17 -17.53 -0.72
N SER A 19 5.96 -18.17 -1.85
CA SER A 19 5.00 -19.25 -2.07
C SER A 19 3.58 -18.93 -1.55
N LEU A 20 3.11 -17.69 -1.81
CA LEU A 20 1.82 -17.22 -1.34
C LEU A 20 0.69 -18.05 -1.90
N ARG A 21 -0.23 -18.46 -1.03
CA ARG A 21 -1.37 -19.30 -1.38
C ARG A 21 -2.66 -18.80 -0.73
N LYS A 22 -3.75 -18.72 -1.52
CA LYS A 22 -5.06 -18.31 -1.01
C LYS A 22 -6.18 -18.93 -1.80
N SER A 23 -7.19 -19.44 -1.08
CA SER A 23 -8.45 -19.93 -1.64
C SER A 23 -9.64 -19.18 -1.07
N TYR A 24 -10.74 -19.14 -1.81
CA TYR A 24 -12.06 -18.70 -1.34
C TYR A 24 -13.08 -19.78 -1.70
N GLN A 25 -13.85 -20.25 -0.73
CA GLN A 25 -14.91 -21.25 -0.93
C GLN A 25 -14.42 -22.46 -1.77
N LYS A 26 -13.24 -23.01 -1.42
CA LYS A 26 -12.55 -24.12 -2.13
C LYS A 26 -12.03 -23.78 -3.54
N ARG A 27 -12.23 -22.56 -4.03
CA ARG A 27 -11.62 -22.09 -5.29
C ARG A 27 -10.25 -21.51 -5.00
N LEU A 28 -9.23 -22.14 -5.56
CA LEU A 28 -7.85 -21.66 -5.43
C LEU A 28 -7.67 -20.41 -6.32
N VAL A 29 -7.37 -19.26 -5.69
CA VAL A 29 -7.19 -17.96 -6.36
C VAL A 29 -5.70 -17.62 -6.52
N ILE A 30 -4.91 -17.85 -5.48
CA ILE A 30 -3.45 -17.73 -5.53
C ILE A 30 -2.88 -19.13 -5.28
N ARG A 31 -2.09 -19.65 -6.23
CA ARG A 31 -1.57 -21.03 -6.16
C ARG A 31 -0.20 -21.09 -5.48
N ASP A 32 0.74 -20.30 -6.00
CA ASP A 32 2.12 -20.23 -5.55
C ASP A 32 2.73 -18.96 -6.17
N VAL A 33 2.67 -17.85 -5.45
CA VAL A 33 3.19 -16.58 -5.92
C VAL A 33 4.37 -16.20 -5.05
N SER A 34 5.53 -16.03 -5.71
CA SER A 34 6.75 -15.52 -5.07
C SER A 34 7.20 -14.26 -5.78
N ILE A 35 7.44 -13.19 -5.00
CA ILE A 35 7.85 -11.88 -5.48
C ILE A 35 8.95 -11.37 -4.56
N GLN A 36 10.00 -10.80 -5.13
CA GLN A 36 11.02 -10.07 -4.40
C GLN A 36 11.03 -8.63 -4.87
N LEU A 37 11.01 -7.70 -3.94
CA LEU A 37 11.07 -6.26 -4.19
C LEU A 37 12.13 -5.63 -3.31
N ASN A 38 13.17 -5.09 -3.93
CA ASN A 38 14.23 -4.35 -3.26
C ASN A 38 13.89 -2.86 -3.15
N ARG A 39 14.62 -2.11 -2.34
CA ARG A 39 14.45 -0.66 -2.26
C ARG A 39 14.84 -0.01 -3.60
N GLY A 40 14.01 0.94 -4.05
CA GLY A 40 14.21 1.63 -5.34
C GLY A 40 13.84 0.81 -6.56
N GLU A 41 13.34 -0.41 -6.38
CA GLU A 41 12.89 -1.28 -7.46
C GLU A 41 11.38 -1.11 -7.71
N ILE A 42 10.98 -1.26 -8.97
CA ILE A 42 9.58 -1.30 -9.39
C ILE A 42 9.28 -2.68 -9.96
N VAL A 43 8.31 -3.37 -9.39
CA VAL A 43 7.85 -4.68 -9.85
C VAL A 43 6.39 -4.60 -10.26
N ALA A 44 6.07 -5.04 -11.47
CA ALA A 44 4.70 -5.09 -11.98
C ALA A 44 4.13 -6.52 -11.87
N LEU A 45 2.92 -6.62 -11.29
CA LEU A 45 2.15 -7.85 -11.26
C LEU A 45 1.13 -7.84 -12.39
N LEU A 46 1.41 -8.60 -13.45
CA LEU A 46 0.60 -8.64 -14.66
C LEU A 46 -0.28 -9.90 -14.68
N GLY A 47 -1.47 -9.78 -15.27
CA GLY A 47 -2.39 -10.90 -15.46
C GLY A 47 -3.80 -10.43 -15.82
N PRO A 48 -4.65 -11.31 -16.37
CA PRO A 48 -6.03 -10.99 -16.73
C PRO A 48 -6.88 -10.65 -15.50
N ASN A 49 -8.07 -10.07 -15.75
CA ASN A 49 -9.03 -9.81 -14.67
C ASN A 49 -9.43 -11.15 -14.01
N GLY A 50 -9.55 -11.13 -12.68
CA GLY A 50 -9.88 -12.34 -11.90
C GLY A 50 -8.70 -13.32 -11.70
N SER A 51 -7.46 -12.99 -12.12
CA SER A 51 -6.28 -13.84 -11.89
C SER A 51 -5.75 -13.82 -10.46
N GLY A 52 -6.34 -13.01 -9.57
CA GLY A 52 -5.95 -12.94 -8.16
C GLY A 52 -4.99 -11.80 -7.80
N LYS A 53 -4.72 -10.85 -8.70
CA LYS A 53 -3.84 -9.69 -8.44
C LYS A 53 -4.24 -8.95 -7.17
N THR A 54 -5.48 -8.48 -7.09
CA THR A 54 -6.00 -7.76 -5.90
C THR A 54 -5.93 -8.62 -4.63
N THR A 55 -6.20 -9.94 -4.72
CA THR A 55 -6.04 -10.85 -3.58
C THR A 55 -4.59 -10.96 -3.13
N CYS A 56 -3.63 -10.93 -4.06
CA CYS A 56 -2.20 -10.89 -3.76
C CYS A 56 -1.86 -9.58 -3.03
N PHE A 57 -2.29 -8.41 -3.55
CA PHE A 57 -2.13 -7.13 -2.87
C PHE A 57 -2.75 -7.10 -1.47
N TYR A 58 -3.96 -7.63 -1.32
CA TYR A 58 -4.63 -7.73 0.00
C TYR A 58 -3.85 -8.60 0.98
N SER A 59 -3.26 -9.70 0.49
CA SER A 59 -2.43 -10.58 1.32
C SER A 59 -1.13 -9.89 1.73
N ILE A 60 -0.50 -9.12 0.83
CA ILE A 60 0.72 -8.36 1.11
C ILE A 60 0.42 -7.16 2.04
N ALA A 61 -0.69 -6.46 1.82
CA ALA A 61 -1.11 -5.34 2.67
C ALA A 61 -1.58 -5.77 4.08
N GLY A 62 -1.98 -7.04 4.25
CA GLY A 62 -2.50 -7.57 5.52
C GLY A 62 -3.99 -7.34 5.73
N LEU A 63 -4.74 -7.15 4.64
CA LEU A 63 -6.20 -7.13 4.61
C LEU A 63 -6.77 -8.55 4.61
N VAL A 64 -6.04 -9.49 4.02
CA VAL A 64 -6.40 -10.90 3.96
C VAL A 64 -5.21 -11.73 4.47
N ILE A 65 -5.49 -12.73 5.30
CA ILE A 65 -4.48 -13.68 5.76
C ILE A 65 -4.36 -14.80 4.71
N PRO A 66 -3.17 -15.05 4.14
CA PRO A 66 -2.96 -16.16 3.23
C PRO A 66 -3.07 -17.51 3.96
N GLU A 67 -3.40 -18.57 3.23
CA GLU A 67 -3.48 -19.95 3.76
C GLU A 67 -2.12 -20.62 3.78
N GLY A 68 -1.20 -20.16 2.94
CA GLY A 68 0.18 -20.67 2.88
C GLY A 68 1.13 -19.60 2.37
N GLY A 69 2.42 -19.86 2.53
CA GLY A 69 3.47 -18.92 2.18
C GLY A 69 3.72 -17.86 3.24
N GLN A 70 4.61 -16.93 2.92
CA GLN A 70 5.07 -15.90 3.85
C GLN A 70 5.18 -14.53 3.17
N VAL A 71 4.94 -13.47 3.96
CA VAL A 71 5.26 -12.09 3.63
C VAL A 71 6.34 -11.62 4.58
N ILE A 72 7.53 -11.36 4.04
CA ILE A 72 8.73 -11.00 4.80
C ILE A 72 9.11 -9.57 4.47
N LEU A 73 9.16 -8.70 5.46
CA LEU A 73 9.53 -7.30 5.34
C LEU A 73 10.85 -7.04 6.07
N ASN A 74 11.91 -6.69 5.33
CA ASN A 74 13.25 -6.47 5.87
C ASN A 74 13.71 -7.60 6.81
N GLY A 75 13.56 -8.87 6.39
CA GLY A 75 13.92 -10.07 7.15
C GLY A 75 12.92 -10.48 8.23
N ARG A 76 11.87 -9.71 8.49
CA ARG A 76 10.85 -10.01 9.49
C ARG A 76 9.60 -10.61 8.85
N ASP A 77 9.13 -11.75 9.34
CA ASP A 77 7.82 -12.29 8.96
C ASP A 77 6.69 -11.41 9.48
N VAL A 78 5.89 -10.90 8.55
CA VAL A 78 4.72 -10.04 8.81
C VAL A 78 3.41 -10.70 8.36
N THR A 79 3.43 -11.96 7.97
CA THR A 79 2.32 -12.70 7.36
C THR A 79 1.03 -12.61 8.16
N ARG A 80 1.11 -12.68 9.47
CA ARG A 80 -0.05 -12.64 10.37
C ARG A 80 -0.32 -11.25 10.97
N LEU A 81 0.50 -10.25 10.62
CA LEU A 81 0.26 -8.90 11.12
C LEU A 81 -0.88 -8.24 10.33
N PRO A 82 -1.83 -7.58 11.00
CA PRO A 82 -2.89 -6.82 10.35
C PRO A 82 -2.34 -5.59 9.63
N MET A 83 -3.10 -5.06 8.66
CA MET A 83 -2.72 -3.95 7.80
C MET A 83 -2.12 -2.75 8.56
N TYR A 84 -2.75 -2.31 9.67
CA TYR A 84 -2.27 -1.13 10.42
C TYR A 84 -0.87 -1.33 11.02
N ARG A 85 -0.50 -2.58 11.39
CA ARG A 85 0.86 -2.89 11.87
C ARG A 85 1.86 -2.89 10.72
N ARG A 86 1.48 -3.43 9.55
CA ARG A 86 2.34 -3.39 8.36
C ARG A 86 2.53 -1.96 7.84
N ALA A 87 1.50 -1.13 7.91
CA ALA A 87 1.60 0.29 7.58
C ALA A 87 2.64 1.01 8.46
N ARG A 88 2.63 0.76 9.78
CA ARG A 88 3.65 1.30 10.71
C ARG A 88 5.05 0.78 10.44
N LEU A 89 5.21 -0.37 9.79
CA LEU A 89 6.49 -0.91 9.35
C LEU A 89 6.92 -0.36 7.98
N GLY A 90 6.06 0.42 7.31
CA GLY A 90 6.37 1.14 6.09
C GLY A 90 5.76 0.54 4.82
N ILE A 91 4.70 -0.27 4.89
CA ILE A 91 3.94 -0.70 3.71
C ILE A 91 2.77 0.27 3.50
N GLY A 92 2.79 1.02 2.39
CA GLY A 92 1.66 1.81 1.90
C GLY A 92 0.82 1.01 0.92
N TYR A 93 -0.49 1.24 0.90
CA TYR A 93 -1.40 0.62 -0.05
C TYR A 93 -2.37 1.64 -0.63
N LEU A 94 -2.38 1.77 -1.94
CA LEU A 94 -3.34 2.56 -2.70
C LEU A 94 -4.29 1.61 -3.44
N PRO A 95 -5.54 1.48 -2.99
CA PRO A 95 -6.51 0.59 -3.61
C PRO A 95 -7.00 1.12 -4.97
N GLN A 96 -7.56 0.22 -5.78
CA GLN A 96 -8.26 0.56 -7.01
C GLN A 96 -9.50 1.42 -6.74
N GLU A 97 -10.25 1.06 -5.70
CA GLU A 97 -11.47 1.78 -5.32
C GLU A 97 -11.17 3.09 -4.60
N ASN A 98 -12.14 4.02 -4.69
CA ASN A 98 -12.04 5.30 -3.99
C ASN A 98 -11.91 5.10 -2.48
N SER A 99 -10.82 5.60 -1.93
CA SER A 99 -10.48 5.46 -0.51
C SER A 99 -10.59 6.78 0.28
N ILE A 100 -10.98 7.88 -0.37
CA ILE A 100 -11.03 9.21 0.24
C ILE A 100 -12.03 9.27 1.41
N PHE A 101 -11.71 10.00 2.47
CA PHE A 101 -12.64 10.27 3.58
C PHE A 101 -13.68 11.30 3.14
N ARG A 102 -14.86 10.83 2.75
CA ARG A 102 -15.92 11.61 2.12
C ARG A 102 -16.42 12.79 2.97
N GLY A 103 -16.41 12.66 4.30
CA GLY A 103 -16.85 13.71 5.24
C GLY A 103 -15.79 14.78 5.54
N MET A 104 -14.65 14.76 4.85
CA MET A 104 -13.54 15.68 5.09
C MET A 104 -13.20 16.48 3.83
N ASN A 105 -12.55 17.65 4.01
CA ASN A 105 -11.92 18.37 2.92
C ASN A 105 -10.55 17.77 2.58
N VAL A 106 -9.86 18.30 1.56
CA VAL A 106 -8.55 17.82 1.11
C VAL A 106 -7.51 17.87 2.23
N GLU A 107 -7.39 19.01 2.91
CA GLU A 107 -6.45 19.20 4.02
C GLU A 107 -6.64 18.16 5.11
N LYS A 108 -7.87 17.99 5.59
CA LYS A 108 -8.20 17.05 6.65
C LYS A 108 -7.97 15.59 6.24
N ASN A 109 -8.17 15.26 4.96
CA ASN A 109 -7.86 13.94 4.44
C ASN A 109 -6.38 13.58 4.59
N ILE A 110 -5.47 14.52 4.33
CA ILE A 110 -4.02 14.31 4.44
C ILE A 110 -3.60 14.37 5.91
N LEU A 111 -4.08 15.37 6.67
CA LEU A 111 -3.77 15.53 8.10
C LEU A 111 -4.17 14.31 8.92
N ALA A 112 -5.30 13.67 8.63
CA ALA A 112 -5.75 12.48 9.36
C ALA A 112 -4.72 11.34 9.32
N VAL A 113 -3.91 11.23 8.26
CA VAL A 113 -2.82 10.26 8.18
C VAL A 113 -1.56 10.79 8.85
N LEU A 114 -1.24 12.08 8.67
CA LEU A 114 -0.08 12.70 9.31
C LEU A 114 -0.17 12.66 10.85
N GLU A 115 -1.37 12.75 11.42
CA GLU A 115 -1.61 12.65 12.86
C GLU A 115 -1.28 11.26 13.43
N LEU A 116 -1.32 10.21 12.60
CA LEU A 116 -0.92 8.86 13.00
C LEU A 116 0.60 8.65 12.96
N THR A 117 1.36 9.59 12.41
CA THR A 117 2.82 9.56 12.38
C THR A 117 3.43 10.05 13.69
N ARG A 118 4.75 9.90 13.83
CA ARG A 118 5.50 10.43 15.00
C ARG A 118 5.94 11.89 14.82
N LEU A 119 5.54 12.56 13.75
CA LEU A 119 5.88 13.95 13.51
C LEU A 119 5.22 14.86 14.55
N ASP A 120 5.94 15.89 15.00
CA ASP A 120 5.37 16.96 15.80
C ASP A 120 4.38 17.83 14.96
N LYS A 121 3.70 18.74 15.60
CA LYS A 121 2.67 19.55 14.94
C LYS A 121 3.27 20.39 13.80
N LYS A 122 4.43 21.00 13.98
CA LYS A 122 5.08 21.84 12.96
C LYS A 122 5.46 21.01 11.74
N SER A 123 6.16 19.91 11.94
CA SER A 123 6.59 19.00 10.87
C SER A 123 5.42 18.37 10.11
N ARG A 124 4.27 18.13 10.77
CA ARG A 124 3.04 17.67 10.08
C ARG A 124 2.52 18.71 9.08
N TYR A 125 2.50 20.00 9.48
CA TYR A 125 2.04 21.07 8.60
C TYR A 125 3.04 21.33 7.47
N GLU A 126 4.34 21.26 7.73
CA GLU A 126 5.38 21.35 6.70
C GLU A 126 5.19 20.22 5.66
N ARG A 127 4.99 18.98 6.13
CA ARG A 127 4.75 17.85 5.24
C ARG A 127 3.43 17.96 4.48
N LEU A 128 2.39 18.51 5.10
CA LEU A 128 1.13 18.81 4.42
C LEU A 128 1.34 19.78 3.25
N GLU A 129 2.07 20.90 3.47
CA GLU A 129 2.35 21.88 2.42
C GLU A 129 3.17 21.25 1.27
N GLU A 130 4.18 20.44 1.59
CA GLU A 130 4.94 19.70 0.57
C GLU A 130 4.02 18.85 -0.30
N LEU A 131 3.15 18.05 0.30
CA LEU A 131 2.23 17.16 -0.43
C LEU A 131 1.20 17.94 -1.25
N LEU A 132 0.65 19.03 -0.71
CA LEU A 132 -0.27 19.89 -1.43
C LEU A 132 0.37 20.50 -2.69
N ASN A 133 1.64 20.90 -2.59
CA ASN A 133 2.41 21.44 -3.71
C ASN A 133 2.82 20.36 -4.71
N GLU A 134 3.38 19.24 -4.24
CA GLU A 134 3.84 18.12 -5.06
C GLU A 134 2.74 17.58 -5.98
N PHE A 135 1.51 17.47 -5.45
CA PHE A 135 0.35 16.98 -6.20
C PHE A 135 -0.48 18.09 -6.85
N SER A 136 -0.05 19.37 -6.74
CA SER A 136 -0.76 20.52 -7.30
C SER A 136 -2.22 20.58 -6.86
N ILE A 137 -2.51 20.33 -5.59
CA ILE A 137 -3.84 20.32 -4.98
C ILE A 137 -4.03 21.41 -3.91
N GLY A 138 -3.09 22.34 -3.78
CA GLY A 138 -3.14 23.41 -2.79
C GLY A 138 -4.37 24.31 -2.93
N HIS A 139 -4.79 24.61 -4.17
CA HIS A 139 -5.99 25.40 -4.46
C HIS A 139 -7.29 24.68 -4.04
N LEU A 140 -7.24 23.35 -3.86
CA LEU A 140 -8.38 22.53 -3.42
C LEU A 140 -8.41 22.29 -1.91
N ARG A 141 -7.50 22.91 -1.16
CA ARG A 141 -7.25 22.63 0.26
C ARG A 141 -8.51 22.52 1.11
N GLN A 142 -9.43 23.47 0.94
CA GLN A 142 -10.70 23.53 1.68
C GLN A 142 -11.87 22.85 0.95
N THR A 143 -11.65 22.33 -0.26
CA THR A 143 -12.71 21.70 -1.05
C THR A 143 -13.16 20.39 -0.40
N PRO A 144 -14.47 20.18 -0.18
CA PRO A 144 -15.00 18.91 0.32
C PRO A 144 -14.65 17.76 -0.64
N ALA A 145 -14.30 16.61 -0.09
CA ALA A 145 -13.88 15.45 -0.89
C ALA A 145 -14.93 14.99 -1.92
N LEU A 146 -16.21 15.19 -1.63
CA LEU A 146 -17.32 14.85 -2.54
C LEU A 146 -17.42 15.77 -3.76
N ALA A 147 -16.86 16.98 -3.68
CA ALA A 147 -16.88 17.96 -4.77
C ALA A 147 -15.71 17.80 -5.75
N LEU A 148 -14.75 16.93 -5.45
CA LEU A 148 -13.59 16.69 -6.29
C LEU A 148 -13.93 15.88 -7.55
N SER A 149 -13.36 16.28 -8.68
CA SER A 149 -13.33 15.44 -9.88
C SER A 149 -12.57 14.13 -9.63
N GLY A 150 -12.72 13.14 -10.52
CA GLY A 150 -12.02 11.85 -10.38
C GLY A 150 -10.50 11.99 -10.30
N GLY A 151 -9.92 12.83 -11.17
CA GLY A 151 -8.47 13.06 -11.19
C GLY A 151 -7.96 13.83 -9.96
N GLU A 152 -8.69 14.84 -9.49
CA GLU A 152 -8.34 15.55 -8.25
C GLU A 152 -8.41 14.62 -7.04
N ARG A 153 -9.47 13.81 -6.96
CA ARG A 153 -9.64 12.81 -5.91
C ARG A 153 -8.48 11.83 -5.89
N ARG A 154 -8.07 11.31 -7.06
CA ARG A 154 -6.95 10.38 -7.15
C ARG A 154 -5.64 11.00 -6.66
N ARG A 155 -5.37 12.26 -7.02
CA ARG A 155 -4.19 12.98 -6.51
C ARG A 155 -4.22 13.13 -4.98
N VAL A 156 -5.38 13.43 -4.39
CA VAL A 156 -5.52 13.51 -2.93
C VAL A 156 -5.31 12.13 -2.26
N GLU A 157 -5.82 11.06 -2.85
CA GLU A 157 -5.62 9.69 -2.33
C GLU A 157 -4.15 9.27 -2.37
N ILE A 158 -3.42 9.63 -3.44
CA ILE A 158 -1.98 9.38 -3.56
C ILE A 158 -1.23 10.21 -2.52
N ALA A 159 -1.48 11.51 -2.42
CA ALA A 159 -0.87 12.38 -1.41
C ALA A 159 -1.10 11.84 0.01
N ARG A 160 -2.31 11.40 0.32
CA ARG A 160 -2.65 10.78 1.60
C ARG A 160 -1.90 9.48 1.84
N CYS A 161 -1.75 8.64 0.83
CA CYS A 161 -0.99 7.39 0.94
C CYS A 161 0.49 7.68 1.24
N LEU A 162 1.07 8.70 0.62
CA LEU A 162 2.46 9.12 0.81
C LEU A 162 2.69 9.92 2.10
N ALA A 163 1.63 10.43 2.74
CA ALA A 163 1.74 11.17 4.01
C ALA A 163 2.40 10.34 5.12
N ALA A 164 2.16 9.03 5.15
CA ALA A 164 2.79 8.11 6.10
C ALA A 164 4.26 7.79 5.79
N ASN A 165 4.84 8.36 4.70
CA ASN A 165 6.19 8.08 4.21
C ASN A 165 6.50 6.59 4.09
N PRO A 166 5.73 5.82 3.30
CA PRO A 166 5.92 4.39 3.17
C PRO A 166 7.27 4.07 2.50
N LYS A 167 7.89 2.97 2.94
CA LYS A 167 9.13 2.43 2.34
C LYS A 167 8.85 1.54 1.13
N TYR A 168 7.69 0.93 1.09
CA TYR A 168 7.16 0.08 0.01
C TYR A 168 5.73 0.51 -0.27
N LEU A 169 5.43 0.71 -1.53
CA LEU A 169 4.12 1.16 -1.99
C LEU A 169 3.48 0.11 -2.87
N LEU A 170 2.29 -0.31 -2.51
CA LEU A 170 1.45 -1.21 -3.29
C LEU A 170 0.41 -0.38 -4.03
N LEU A 171 0.43 -0.44 -5.36
CA LEU A 171 -0.49 0.27 -6.25
C LEU A 171 -1.37 -0.74 -6.97
N ASP A 172 -2.65 -0.76 -6.67
CA ASP A 172 -3.62 -1.66 -7.31
C ASP A 172 -4.39 -0.89 -8.37
N GLU A 173 -4.04 -1.07 -9.64
CA GLU A 173 -4.56 -0.35 -10.81
C GLU A 173 -4.60 1.18 -10.59
N PRO A 174 -3.43 1.83 -10.45
CA PRO A 174 -3.30 3.22 -10.02
C PRO A 174 -3.83 4.24 -11.03
#